data_8cb4453063f168baca3bbd62bfa5b820
#
_entry.id   8cb4453063f168baca3bbd62bfa5b820
#
_cell.length_a   1.000
_cell.length_b   1.000
_cell.length_c   1.000
_cell.angle_alpha   90.00
_cell.angle_beta   90.00
_cell.angle_gamma   90.00
#
_symmetry.space_group_name_H-M   'P 1'
#
loop_
_entity.id
_entity.type
_entity.pdbx_description
1 polymer ?
#
loop_
_entity_poly.entity_id
_entity_poly.type
_entity_poly.pdbx_seq_one_letter_code
_entity_poly.pdbx_strand_id
1 'polypeptide(L)'
;MTEGTAGGRNMAAELLLLGVLATLWGASYTFIKLGVATIPPVTLIAARTLIAGSLLVLVLRGRGMTLPRGRAVWLRFLFQACLNSVVPFTLIAWAERSVDAGLATILNSTSPIFTFLLTAVFVRHEAVTARKLFGVVAGMLGICLIVGVEALGGFGRELVSQLAIVAATICYAGAAIFGRSFKGLDPIMPAAGSLLCGTAILVPASLLLDRPWLLAPSTASLLAL
;
A
#
# COMPACT_ATOMS: atom_id res chain seq x y z
N MET A 1 34.65 24.77 -21.30
CA MET A 1 33.55 25.24 -20.47
C MET A 1 32.27 24.97 -21.23
N THR A 2 31.62 23.84 -20.94
CA THR A 2 30.25 23.54 -21.42
C THR A 2 29.52 23.07 -20.17
N GLU A 3 28.82 23.99 -19.52
CA GLU A 3 27.87 23.66 -18.45
C GLU A 3 26.77 22.79 -19.04
N GLY A 4 26.78 21.53 -18.60
CA GLY A 4 25.69 20.60 -18.88
C GLY A 4 24.42 21.11 -18.22
N THR A 5 23.43 21.45 -19.04
CA THR A 5 22.07 21.76 -18.63
C THR A 5 21.53 20.57 -17.81
N ALA A 6 21.50 20.74 -16.48
CA ALA A 6 20.70 19.90 -15.61
C ALA A 6 19.27 19.97 -16.12
N GLY A 7 18.76 18.85 -16.68
CA GLY A 7 17.41 18.78 -17.23
C GLY A 7 16.41 19.24 -16.17
N GLY A 8 15.78 20.38 -16.39
CA GLY A 8 14.78 20.95 -15.49
C GLY A 8 13.67 19.91 -15.29
N ARG A 9 13.50 19.47 -14.05
CA ARG A 9 12.40 18.58 -13.69
C ARG A 9 11.11 19.26 -14.13
N ASN A 10 10.34 18.58 -14.98
CA ASN A 10 9.07 19.13 -15.46
C ASN A 10 8.05 19.07 -14.32
N MET A 11 7.95 20.14 -13.54
CA MET A 11 7.06 20.25 -12.38
C MET A 11 5.62 19.87 -12.74
N ALA A 12 5.15 20.23 -13.93
CA ALA A 12 3.81 19.87 -14.37
C ALA A 12 3.63 18.36 -14.54
N ALA A 13 4.64 17.66 -15.10
CA ALA A 13 4.61 16.21 -15.23
C ALA A 13 4.67 15.51 -13.86
N GLU A 14 5.47 16.02 -12.94
CA GLU A 14 5.54 15.46 -11.56
C GLU A 14 4.22 15.65 -10.83
N LEU A 15 3.59 16.81 -10.93
CA LEU A 15 2.27 17.08 -10.34
C LEU A 15 1.17 16.23 -10.97
N LEU A 16 1.19 16.03 -12.29
CA LEU A 16 0.26 15.13 -12.97
C LEU A 16 0.41 13.70 -12.49
N LEU A 17 1.64 13.19 -12.43
CA LEU A 17 1.91 11.83 -11.93
C LEU A 17 1.48 11.67 -10.47
N LEU A 18 1.71 12.68 -9.63
CA LEU A 18 1.25 12.69 -8.25
C LEU A 18 -0.28 12.66 -8.16
N GLY A 19 -0.97 13.44 -9.00
CA GLY A 19 -2.42 13.45 -9.09
C GLY A 19 -2.98 12.10 -9.52
N VAL A 20 -2.40 11.49 -10.55
CA VAL A 20 -2.78 10.14 -11.01
C VAL A 20 -2.57 9.10 -9.89
N LEU A 21 -1.40 9.12 -9.24
CA LEU A 21 -1.10 8.21 -8.13
C LEU A 21 -2.07 8.38 -6.97
N ALA A 22 -2.37 9.61 -6.58
CA ALA A 22 -3.31 9.92 -5.50
C ALA A 22 -4.72 9.42 -5.82
N THR A 23 -5.19 9.61 -7.07
CA THR A 23 -6.49 9.13 -7.54
C THR A 23 -6.56 7.60 -7.53
N LEU A 24 -5.57 6.91 -8.08
CA LEU A 24 -5.51 5.45 -8.10
C LEU A 24 -5.46 4.87 -6.68
N TRP A 25 -4.69 5.49 -5.81
CA TRP A 25 -4.55 5.03 -4.43
C TRP A 25 -5.83 5.27 -3.62
N GLY A 26 -6.43 6.47 -3.73
CA GLY A 26 -7.69 6.78 -3.08
C GLY A 26 -8.84 5.88 -3.55
N ALA A 27 -8.95 5.64 -4.86
CA ALA A 27 -9.94 4.72 -5.43
C ALA A 27 -9.77 3.27 -4.94
N SER A 28 -8.54 2.87 -4.54
CA SER A 28 -8.25 1.50 -4.10
C SER A 28 -9.12 1.05 -2.92
N TYR A 29 -9.44 1.94 -1.97
CA TYR A 29 -10.32 1.63 -0.83
C TYR A 29 -11.74 1.32 -1.28
N THR A 30 -12.28 2.11 -2.20
CA THR A 30 -13.61 1.84 -2.79
C THR A 30 -13.62 0.48 -3.51
N PHE A 31 -12.57 0.18 -4.29
CA PHE A 31 -12.47 -1.12 -4.96
C PHE A 31 -12.30 -2.28 -3.97
N ILE A 32 -11.52 -2.11 -2.89
CA ILE A 32 -11.43 -3.14 -1.85
C ILE A 32 -12.79 -3.36 -1.20
N LYS A 33 -13.51 -2.29 -0.83
CA LYS A 33 -14.86 -2.38 -0.25
C LYS A 33 -15.84 -3.13 -1.15
N LEU A 34 -15.84 -2.83 -2.45
CA LEU A 34 -16.67 -3.53 -3.45
C LEU A 34 -16.23 -4.99 -3.62
N GLY A 35 -14.93 -5.25 -3.60
CA GLY A 35 -14.36 -6.59 -3.73
C GLY A 35 -14.75 -7.49 -2.57
N VAL A 36 -14.58 -7.04 -1.33
CA VAL A 36 -14.86 -7.83 -0.12
C VAL A 36 -16.34 -8.09 0.13
N ALA A 37 -17.23 -7.48 -0.64
CA ALA A 37 -18.66 -7.74 -0.55
C ALA A 37 -19.00 -9.20 -0.87
N THR A 38 -18.28 -9.84 -1.81
CA THR A 38 -18.52 -11.25 -2.20
C THR A 38 -17.23 -12.08 -2.31
N ILE A 39 -16.06 -11.47 -2.21
CA ILE A 39 -14.76 -12.17 -2.25
C ILE A 39 -14.11 -12.08 -0.87
N PRO A 40 -13.69 -13.19 -0.25
CA PRO A 40 -12.97 -13.15 1.01
C PRO A 40 -11.67 -12.31 0.91
N PRO A 41 -11.27 -11.63 1.99
CA PRO A 41 -10.13 -10.71 1.99
C PRO A 41 -8.83 -11.31 1.47
N VAL A 42 -8.48 -12.53 1.91
CA VAL A 42 -7.22 -13.18 1.50
C VAL A 42 -7.23 -13.48 0.00
N THR A 43 -8.33 -13.99 -0.53
CA THR A 43 -8.51 -14.26 -1.97
C THR A 43 -8.47 -12.98 -2.80
N LEU A 44 -9.14 -11.91 -2.34
CA LEU A 44 -9.12 -10.62 -3.01
C LEU A 44 -7.69 -10.09 -3.15
N ILE A 45 -6.94 -10.08 -2.05
CA ILE A 45 -5.57 -9.55 -2.06
C ILE A 45 -4.61 -10.49 -2.80
N ALA A 46 -4.81 -11.82 -2.74
CA ALA A 46 -4.05 -12.77 -3.55
C ALA A 46 -4.20 -12.50 -5.05
N ALA A 47 -5.43 -12.29 -5.52
CA ALA A 47 -5.69 -11.96 -6.93
C ALA A 47 -5.05 -10.61 -7.31
N ARG A 48 -5.21 -9.56 -6.51
CA ARG A 48 -4.61 -8.23 -6.75
C ARG A 48 -3.08 -8.29 -6.81
N THR A 49 -2.44 -9.00 -5.88
CA THR A 49 -0.97 -9.13 -5.88
C THR A 49 -0.48 -9.96 -7.05
N LEU A 50 -1.21 -11.01 -7.45
CA LEU A 50 -0.89 -11.83 -8.61
C LEU A 50 -0.97 -11.03 -9.90
N ILE A 51 -2.07 -10.29 -10.12
CA ILE A 51 -2.25 -9.45 -11.31
C ILE A 51 -1.15 -8.37 -11.38
N ALA A 52 -0.98 -7.61 -10.30
CA ALA A 52 0.01 -6.53 -10.25
C ALA A 52 1.44 -7.05 -10.38
N GLY A 53 1.78 -8.15 -9.70
CA GLY A 53 3.09 -8.79 -9.78
C GLY A 53 3.39 -9.30 -11.20
N SER A 54 2.40 -9.94 -11.85
CA SER A 54 2.52 -10.41 -13.24
C SER A 54 2.74 -9.26 -14.21
N LEU A 55 1.98 -8.17 -14.07
CA LEU A 55 2.16 -6.98 -14.90
C LEU A 55 3.55 -6.36 -14.74
N LEU A 56 4.05 -6.23 -13.51
CA LEU A 56 5.40 -5.70 -13.29
C LEU A 56 6.50 -6.62 -13.84
N VAL A 57 6.31 -7.93 -13.79
CA VAL A 57 7.24 -8.88 -14.43
C VAL A 57 7.24 -8.71 -15.95
N LEU A 58 6.08 -8.52 -16.57
CA LEU A 58 5.98 -8.23 -18.01
C LEU A 58 6.68 -6.92 -18.36
N VAL A 59 6.50 -5.86 -17.57
CA VAL A 59 7.21 -4.58 -17.76
C VAL A 59 8.72 -4.75 -17.62
N LEU A 60 9.20 -5.49 -16.60
CA LEU A 60 10.62 -5.79 -16.43
C LEU A 60 11.19 -6.50 -17.66
N ARG A 61 10.51 -7.54 -18.16
CA ARG A 61 10.93 -8.27 -19.35
C ARG A 61 10.95 -7.39 -20.59
N GLY A 62 9.91 -6.56 -20.77
CA GLY A 62 9.86 -5.59 -21.88
C GLY A 62 10.98 -4.56 -21.84
N ARG A 63 11.53 -4.25 -20.65
CA ARG A 63 12.70 -3.38 -20.49
C ARG A 63 14.04 -4.13 -20.55
N GLY A 64 14.05 -5.44 -20.84
CA GLY A 64 15.26 -6.26 -20.83
C GLY A 64 15.87 -6.44 -19.43
N MET A 65 15.13 -6.16 -18.38
CA MET A 65 15.61 -6.24 -17.00
C MET A 65 15.30 -7.60 -16.39
N THR A 66 16.18 -8.09 -15.52
CA THR A 66 16.00 -9.35 -14.81
C THR A 66 16.03 -9.12 -13.31
N LEU A 67 15.17 -9.86 -12.58
CA LEU A 67 15.21 -9.83 -11.11
C LEU A 67 16.53 -10.44 -10.60
N PRO A 68 17.06 -9.89 -9.50
CA PRO A 68 18.26 -10.42 -8.87
C PRO A 68 18.08 -11.86 -8.39
N ARG A 69 19.12 -12.70 -8.48
CA ARG A 69 19.08 -14.13 -8.12
C ARG A 69 19.51 -14.42 -6.68
N GLY A 70 20.05 -13.43 -5.97
CA GLY A 70 20.62 -13.63 -4.63
C GLY A 70 19.57 -13.90 -3.55
N ARG A 71 19.72 -14.96 -2.75
CA ARG A 71 18.82 -15.30 -1.64
C ARG A 71 18.61 -14.13 -0.66
N ALA A 72 19.65 -13.38 -0.34
CA ALA A 72 19.57 -12.24 0.56
C ALA A 72 18.64 -11.14 0.06
N VAL A 73 18.61 -10.88 -1.26
CA VAL A 73 17.72 -9.88 -1.86
C VAL A 73 16.28 -10.36 -1.82
N TRP A 74 16.03 -11.65 -2.08
CA TRP A 74 14.69 -12.23 -2.01
C TRP A 74 14.12 -12.25 -0.59
N LEU A 75 14.94 -12.48 0.44
CA LEU A 75 14.52 -12.33 1.84
C LEU A 75 14.14 -10.88 2.17
N ARG A 76 14.82 -9.90 1.59
CA ARG A 76 14.45 -8.48 1.73
C ARG A 76 13.14 -8.17 0.98
N PHE A 77 12.93 -8.74 -0.23
CA PHE A 77 11.66 -8.63 -0.94
C PHE A 77 10.51 -9.27 -0.14
N LEU A 78 10.75 -10.43 0.46
CA LEU A 78 9.78 -11.12 1.32
C LEU A 78 9.39 -10.26 2.53
N PHE A 79 10.38 -9.71 3.23
CA PHE A 79 10.11 -8.83 4.37
C PHE A 79 9.36 -7.56 3.95
N GLN A 80 9.77 -6.95 2.84
CA GLN A 80 9.04 -5.82 2.25
C GLN A 80 7.61 -6.20 1.86
N ALA A 81 7.39 -7.38 1.28
CA ALA A 81 6.07 -7.88 0.94
C ALA A 81 5.15 -7.99 2.17
N CYS A 82 5.68 -8.53 3.27
CA CYS A 82 4.92 -8.63 4.53
C CYS A 82 4.50 -7.25 5.03
N LEU A 83 5.40 -6.27 5.01
CA LEU A 83 5.13 -4.92 5.52
C LEU A 83 4.30 -4.05 4.56
N ASN A 84 4.38 -4.27 3.26
CA ASN A 84 3.76 -3.37 2.27
C ASN A 84 2.52 -3.93 1.60
N SER A 85 2.33 -5.26 1.60
CA SER A 85 1.25 -5.88 0.84
C SER A 85 0.51 -6.96 1.62
N VAL A 86 1.22 -7.99 2.13
CA VAL A 86 0.56 -9.17 2.72
C VAL A 86 -0.24 -8.79 3.95
N VAL A 87 0.43 -8.23 4.97
CA VAL A 87 -0.22 -7.89 6.24
C VAL A 87 -1.16 -6.70 6.08
N PRO A 88 -0.72 -5.52 5.60
CA PRO A 88 -1.57 -4.35 5.60
C PRO A 88 -2.78 -4.48 4.68
N PHE A 89 -2.64 -5.01 3.47
CA PHE A 89 -3.77 -5.15 2.55
C PHE A 89 -4.80 -6.16 3.08
N THR A 90 -4.35 -7.26 3.68
CA THR A 90 -5.26 -8.25 4.27
C THR A 90 -6.00 -7.67 5.47
N LEU A 91 -5.31 -6.90 6.34
CA LEU A 91 -5.94 -6.22 7.47
C LEU A 91 -6.96 -5.18 7.02
N ILE A 92 -6.64 -4.36 6.01
CA ILE A 92 -7.56 -3.37 5.45
C ILE A 92 -8.76 -4.06 4.81
N ALA A 93 -8.54 -5.05 3.94
CA ALA A 93 -9.61 -5.79 3.27
C ALA A 93 -10.52 -6.53 4.28
N TRP A 94 -9.95 -7.05 5.36
CA TRP A 94 -10.72 -7.65 6.44
C TRP A 94 -11.55 -6.60 7.20
N ALA A 95 -10.95 -5.46 7.52
CA ALA A 95 -11.60 -4.38 8.25
C ALA A 95 -12.71 -3.72 7.42
N GLU A 96 -12.55 -3.56 6.13
CA GLU A 96 -13.54 -2.96 5.23
C GLU A 96 -14.81 -3.82 5.05
N ARG A 97 -14.85 -5.03 5.58
CA ARG A 97 -16.11 -5.78 5.69
C ARG A 97 -17.11 -5.08 6.61
N SER A 98 -16.63 -4.43 7.67
CA SER A 98 -17.45 -3.75 8.68
C SER A 98 -17.25 -2.23 8.72
N VAL A 99 -16.08 -1.73 8.28
CA VAL A 99 -15.75 -0.31 8.24
C VAL A 99 -16.01 0.25 6.85
N ASP A 100 -16.53 1.48 6.77
CA ASP A 100 -16.72 2.16 5.49
C ASP A 100 -15.39 2.64 4.90
N ALA A 101 -15.29 2.64 3.55
CA ALA A 101 -14.09 3.03 2.82
C ALA A 101 -13.62 4.45 3.17
N GLY A 102 -14.56 5.38 3.44
CA GLY A 102 -14.24 6.74 3.89
C GLY A 102 -13.48 6.74 5.23
N LEU A 103 -14.01 6.04 6.24
CA LEU A 103 -13.35 5.92 7.54
C LEU A 103 -12.02 5.16 7.43
N ALA A 104 -11.96 4.11 6.61
CA ALA A 104 -10.73 3.38 6.34
C ALA A 104 -9.65 4.30 5.75
N THR A 105 -10.02 5.18 4.81
CA THR A 105 -9.13 6.19 4.23
C THR A 105 -8.61 7.17 5.28
N ILE A 106 -9.49 7.69 6.17
CA ILE A 106 -9.10 8.59 7.26
C ILE A 106 -8.10 7.89 8.20
N LEU A 107 -8.41 6.69 8.63
CA LEU A 107 -7.54 5.92 9.51
C LEU A 107 -6.20 5.62 8.84
N ASN A 108 -6.19 5.25 7.56
CA ASN A 108 -4.95 4.99 6.82
C ASN A 108 -4.12 6.27 6.61
N SER A 109 -4.73 7.45 6.60
CA SER A 109 -4.01 8.73 6.50
C SER A 109 -3.15 9.05 7.73
N THR A 110 -3.25 8.24 8.80
CA THR A 110 -2.35 8.29 9.94
C THR A 110 -0.94 7.72 9.64
N SER A 111 -0.75 7.05 8.49
CA SER A 111 0.55 6.47 8.07
C SER A 111 1.74 7.45 8.18
N PRO A 112 1.64 8.74 7.80
CA PRO A 112 2.73 9.69 7.97
C PRO A 112 3.11 9.93 9.44
N ILE A 113 2.15 9.83 10.39
CA ILE A 113 2.44 9.97 11.82
C ILE A 113 3.33 8.80 12.26
N PHE A 114 2.94 7.57 11.94
CA PHE A 114 3.73 6.40 12.30
C PHE A 114 5.08 6.37 11.60
N THR A 115 5.15 6.82 10.34
CA THR A 115 6.42 6.99 9.63
C THR A 115 7.32 7.99 10.35
N PHE A 116 6.76 9.11 10.80
CA PHE A 116 7.48 10.11 11.58
C PHE A 116 8.00 9.54 12.91
N LEU A 117 7.13 8.86 13.66
CA LEU A 117 7.48 8.25 14.96
C LEU A 117 8.54 7.15 14.80
N LEU A 118 8.34 6.23 13.86
CA LEU A 118 9.30 5.16 13.62
C LEU A 118 10.64 5.69 13.09
N THR A 119 10.62 6.74 12.25
CA THR A 119 11.83 7.39 11.78
C THR A 119 12.59 8.03 12.95
N ALA A 120 11.90 8.68 13.88
CA ALA A 120 12.50 9.25 15.08
C ALA A 120 13.21 8.21 15.95
N VAL A 121 12.64 7.00 16.04
CA VAL A 121 13.17 5.91 16.88
C VAL A 121 14.31 5.16 16.16
N PHE A 122 14.12 4.82 14.88
CA PHE A 122 15.01 3.90 14.17
C PHE A 122 16.05 4.59 13.27
N VAL A 123 15.82 5.84 12.88
CA VAL A 123 16.70 6.59 11.96
C VAL A 123 17.33 7.77 12.71
N ARG A 124 18.42 7.51 13.43
CA ARG A 124 19.09 8.45 14.35
C ARG A 124 19.54 9.80 13.74
N HIS A 125 19.59 9.92 12.42
CA HIS A 125 20.12 11.11 11.73
C HIS A 125 19.02 11.97 11.07
N GLU A 126 17.76 11.63 11.20
CA GLU A 126 16.67 12.42 10.62
C GLU A 126 16.00 13.28 11.69
N ALA A 127 16.19 14.60 11.58
CA ALA A 127 15.62 15.53 12.56
C ALA A 127 14.09 15.51 12.51
N VAL A 128 13.52 15.21 13.67
CA VAL A 128 12.09 15.38 13.95
C VAL A 128 11.84 16.88 14.17
N THR A 129 11.22 17.55 13.20
CA THR A 129 10.95 18.98 13.30
C THR A 129 9.47 19.25 13.55
N ALA A 130 9.17 20.27 14.35
CA ALA A 130 7.79 20.73 14.59
C ALA A 130 7.06 21.08 13.28
N ARG A 131 7.79 21.58 12.27
CA ARG A 131 7.22 21.87 10.94
C ARG A 131 6.71 20.61 10.23
N LYS A 132 7.45 19.49 10.31
CA LYS A 132 7.00 18.18 9.77
C LYS A 132 5.76 17.68 10.50
N LEU A 133 5.75 17.77 11.83
CA LEU A 133 4.60 17.37 12.64
C LEU A 133 3.36 18.22 12.30
N PHE A 134 3.51 19.52 12.20
CA PHE A 134 2.43 20.43 11.80
C PHE A 134 1.85 20.05 10.43
N GLY A 135 2.71 19.77 9.43
CA GLY A 135 2.28 19.34 8.10
C GLY A 135 1.46 18.02 8.12
N VAL A 136 1.88 17.05 8.94
CA VAL A 136 1.16 15.79 9.10
C VAL A 136 -0.22 16.01 9.73
N VAL A 137 -0.30 16.77 10.82
CA VAL A 137 -1.57 17.08 11.50
C VAL A 137 -2.51 17.88 10.59
N ALA A 138 -1.99 18.89 9.90
CA ALA A 138 -2.77 19.68 8.96
C ALA A 138 -3.30 18.82 7.78
N GLY A 139 -2.48 17.91 7.26
CA GLY A 139 -2.88 16.97 6.22
C GLY A 139 -4.00 16.04 6.69
N MET A 140 -3.92 15.50 7.91
CA MET A 140 -5.00 14.68 8.48
C MET A 140 -6.30 15.44 8.63
N LEU A 141 -6.25 16.66 9.17
CA LEU A 141 -7.43 17.51 9.27
C LEU A 141 -8.04 17.79 7.89
N GLY A 142 -7.21 18.03 6.87
CA GLY A 142 -7.65 18.19 5.48
C GLY A 142 -8.38 16.96 4.95
N ILE A 143 -7.88 15.75 5.21
CA ILE A 143 -8.53 14.52 4.79
C ILE A 143 -9.88 14.33 5.52
N CYS A 144 -9.93 14.57 6.82
CA CYS A 144 -11.19 14.52 7.58
C CYS A 144 -12.25 15.49 7.02
N LEU A 145 -11.83 16.68 6.59
CA LEU A 145 -12.73 17.66 5.98
C LEU A 145 -13.20 17.23 4.59
N ILE A 146 -12.33 16.64 3.78
CA ILE A 146 -12.66 16.19 2.41
C ILE A 146 -13.60 14.99 2.44
N VAL A 147 -13.31 14.00 3.27
CA VAL A 147 -14.15 12.77 3.40
C VAL A 147 -15.48 13.08 4.09
N GLY A 148 -15.51 14.14 4.88
CA GLY A 148 -16.67 14.56 5.66
C GLY A 148 -16.66 14.01 7.08
N VAL A 149 -17.16 14.80 8.01
CA VAL A 149 -17.24 14.42 9.44
C VAL A 149 -18.22 13.27 9.67
N GLU A 150 -19.15 13.05 8.73
CA GLU A 150 -20.10 11.93 8.78
C GLU A 150 -19.42 10.57 8.74
N ALA A 151 -18.27 10.45 8.04
CA ALA A 151 -17.48 9.22 8.03
C ALA A 151 -16.92 8.86 9.42
N LEU A 152 -16.79 9.83 10.32
CA LEU A 152 -16.40 9.60 11.72
C LEU A 152 -17.56 9.03 12.56
N GLY A 153 -18.78 9.04 12.07
CA GLY A 153 -19.95 8.50 12.79
C GLY A 153 -19.81 7.00 13.13
N GLY A 154 -18.97 6.27 12.39
CA GLY A 154 -18.60 4.87 12.68
C GLY A 154 -17.44 4.71 13.65
N PHE A 155 -16.78 5.79 14.07
CA PHE A 155 -15.59 5.71 14.93
C PHE A 155 -15.94 5.10 16.30
N GLY A 156 -15.16 4.09 16.70
CA GLY A 156 -15.36 3.37 17.95
C GLY A 156 -16.39 2.24 17.92
N ARG A 157 -17.28 2.17 16.95
CA ARG A 157 -18.31 1.10 16.86
C ARG A 157 -17.69 -0.25 16.50
N GLU A 158 -16.71 -0.25 15.58
CA GLU A 158 -15.99 -1.42 15.10
C GLU A 158 -14.51 -1.31 15.48
N LEU A 159 -14.25 -1.18 16.77
CA LEU A 159 -12.91 -0.85 17.29
C LEU A 159 -11.81 -1.81 16.79
N VAL A 160 -12.08 -3.12 16.75
CA VAL A 160 -11.09 -4.12 16.35
C VAL A 160 -10.74 -3.93 14.85
N SER A 161 -11.72 -3.70 14.01
CA SER A 161 -11.51 -3.43 12.57
C SER A 161 -10.75 -2.12 12.36
N GLN A 162 -11.06 -1.08 13.12
CA GLN A 162 -10.35 0.20 13.07
C GLN A 162 -8.90 0.06 13.53
N LEU A 163 -8.64 -0.69 14.60
CA LEU A 163 -7.29 -0.99 15.06
C LEU A 163 -6.51 -1.83 14.04
N ALA A 164 -7.16 -2.71 13.28
CA ALA A 164 -6.52 -3.44 12.20
C ALA A 164 -6.03 -2.49 11.09
N ILE A 165 -6.82 -1.46 10.72
CA ILE A 165 -6.38 -0.44 9.76
C ILE A 165 -5.19 0.35 10.33
N VAL A 166 -5.23 0.74 11.61
CA VAL A 166 -4.11 1.42 12.26
C VAL A 166 -2.86 0.52 12.28
N ALA A 167 -2.99 -0.77 12.55
CA ALA A 167 -1.87 -1.71 12.46
C ALA A 167 -1.31 -1.80 11.02
N ALA A 168 -2.17 -1.75 10.01
CA ALA A 168 -1.74 -1.67 8.61
C ALA A 168 -0.91 -0.41 8.33
N THR A 169 -1.27 0.75 8.91
CA THR A 169 -0.49 1.98 8.74
C THR A 169 0.89 1.90 9.38
N ILE A 170 1.02 1.20 10.50
CA ILE A 170 2.32 0.94 11.14
C ILE A 170 3.17 0.04 10.22
N CYS A 171 2.59 -0.97 9.58
CA CYS A 171 3.29 -1.79 8.60
C CYS A 171 3.79 -0.94 7.42
N TYR A 172 2.96 -0.04 6.86
CA TYR A 172 3.37 0.87 5.80
C TYR A 172 4.51 1.80 6.22
N ALA A 173 4.46 2.32 7.44
CA ALA A 173 5.54 3.13 7.99
C ALA A 173 6.86 2.34 8.06
N GLY A 174 6.80 1.09 8.52
CA GLY A 174 7.92 0.16 8.50
C GLY A 174 8.43 -0.12 7.08
N ALA A 175 7.51 -0.36 6.13
CA ALA A 175 7.82 -0.57 4.73
C ALA A 175 8.54 0.62 4.09
N ALA A 176 8.11 1.85 4.40
CA ALA A 176 8.72 3.08 3.89
C ALA A 176 10.17 3.24 4.39
N ILE A 177 10.42 2.91 5.66
CA ILE A 177 11.77 2.95 6.24
C ILE A 177 12.63 1.83 5.64
N PHE A 178 12.13 0.60 5.63
CA PHE A 178 12.85 -0.56 5.13
C PHE A 178 13.10 -0.47 3.62
N GLY A 179 12.20 0.13 2.86
CA GLY A 179 12.33 0.37 1.41
C GLY A 179 13.58 1.15 1.04
N ARG A 180 14.10 1.99 1.96
CA ARG A 180 15.39 2.70 1.77
C ARG A 180 16.57 1.72 1.62
N SER A 181 16.45 0.48 2.07
CA SER A 181 17.47 -0.56 1.94
C SER A 181 17.65 -1.04 0.50
N PHE A 182 16.73 -0.72 -0.41
CA PHE A 182 16.82 -1.07 -1.83
C PHE A 182 17.53 0.00 -2.68
N LYS A 183 18.19 0.98 -2.06
CA LYS A 183 19.03 1.96 -2.78
C LYS A 183 20.04 1.22 -3.67
N GLY A 184 20.11 1.62 -4.94
CA GLY A 184 20.96 0.96 -5.94
C GLY A 184 20.26 -0.08 -6.82
N LEU A 185 19.01 -0.46 -6.52
CA LEU A 185 18.17 -1.22 -7.43
C LEU A 185 17.22 -0.28 -8.19
N ASP A 186 16.89 -0.63 -9.43
CA ASP A 186 15.80 0.05 -10.13
C ASP A 186 14.51 -0.14 -9.32
N PRO A 187 13.71 0.93 -9.08
CA PRO A 187 12.52 0.89 -8.22
C PRO A 187 11.48 -0.19 -8.61
N ILE A 188 11.45 -0.58 -9.87
CA ILE A 188 10.54 -1.62 -10.37
C ILE A 188 10.93 -3.02 -9.86
N MET A 189 12.22 -3.26 -9.56
CA MET A 189 12.69 -4.56 -9.06
C MET A 189 12.17 -4.90 -7.66
N PRO A 190 12.32 -4.03 -6.64
CA PRO A 190 11.74 -4.30 -5.33
C PRO A 190 10.21 -4.29 -5.35
N ALA A 191 9.56 -3.51 -6.21
CA ALA A 191 8.12 -3.55 -6.40
C ALA A 191 7.66 -4.91 -6.93
N ALA A 192 8.22 -5.38 -8.04
CA ALA A 192 7.89 -6.68 -8.62
C ALA A 192 8.27 -7.84 -7.68
N GLY A 193 9.49 -7.81 -7.12
CA GLY A 193 9.97 -8.86 -6.22
C GLY A 193 9.12 -9.01 -4.95
N SER A 194 8.70 -7.91 -4.33
CA SER A 194 7.84 -7.96 -3.15
C SER A 194 6.43 -8.43 -3.51
N LEU A 195 5.84 -8.01 -4.65
CA LEU A 195 4.53 -8.51 -5.07
C LEU A 195 4.57 -10.01 -5.40
N LEU A 196 5.63 -10.51 -6.03
CA LEU A 196 5.81 -11.96 -6.26
C LEU A 196 5.91 -12.73 -4.94
N CYS A 197 6.66 -12.22 -3.96
CA CYS A 197 6.70 -12.82 -2.62
C CYS A 197 5.33 -12.78 -1.94
N GLY A 198 4.61 -11.67 -2.04
CA GLY A 198 3.24 -11.54 -1.53
C GLY A 198 2.30 -12.54 -2.17
N THR A 199 2.36 -12.70 -3.49
CA THR A 199 1.60 -13.70 -4.24
C THR A 199 1.92 -15.13 -3.78
N ALA A 200 3.22 -15.43 -3.60
CA ALA A 200 3.67 -16.75 -3.14
C ALA A 200 3.17 -17.10 -1.72
N ILE A 201 2.86 -16.12 -0.89
CA ILE A 201 2.23 -16.32 0.43
C ILE A 201 0.70 -16.38 0.30
N LEU A 202 0.11 -15.39 -0.37
CA LEU A 202 -1.34 -15.18 -0.34
C LEU A 202 -2.11 -16.17 -1.22
N VAL A 203 -1.55 -16.62 -2.34
CA VAL A 203 -2.23 -17.61 -3.20
C VAL A 203 -2.40 -18.94 -2.46
N PRO A 204 -1.36 -19.56 -1.88
CA PRO A 204 -1.57 -20.77 -1.08
C PRO A 204 -2.51 -20.54 0.12
N ALA A 205 -2.40 -19.39 0.80
CA ALA A 205 -3.29 -19.05 1.90
C ALA A 205 -4.75 -18.98 1.43
N SER A 206 -5.03 -18.33 0.30
CA SER A 206 -6.36 -18.26 -0.30
C SER A 206 -6.90 -19.64 -0.65
N LEU A 207 -6.08 -20.50 -1.27
CA LEU A 207 -6.48 -21.85 -1.63
C LEU A 207 -6.85 -22.70 -0.39
N LEU A 208 -6.12 -22.54 0.71
CA LEU A 208 -6.32 -23.32 1.93
C LEU A 208 -7.47 -22.79 2.78
N LEU A 209 -7.61 -21.46 2.91
CA LEU A 209 -8.54 -20.82 3.84
C LEU A 209 -9.90 -20.54 3.20
N ASP A 210 -9.89 -19.98 1.98
CA ASP A 210 -11.10 -19.42 1.36
C ASP A 210 -11.72 -20.33 0.31
N ARG A 211 -10.99 -21.33 -0.19
CA ARG A 211 -11.43 -22.27 -1.23
C ARG A 211 -12.06 -21.53 -2.44
N PRO A 212 -11.28 -20.72 -3.18
CA PRO A 212 -11.81 -19.78 -4.17
C PRO A 212 -12.63 -20.43 -5.29
N TRP A 213 -12.48 -21.72 -5.54
CA TRP A 213 -13.29 -22.47 -6.50
C TRP A 213 -14.75 -22.71 -6.07
N LEU A 214 -15.09 -22.45 -4.79
CA LEU A 214 -16.46 -22.54 -4.28
C LEU A 214 -17.15 -21.18 -4.21
N LEU A 215 -16.44 -20.10 -4.52
CA LEU A 215 -16.97 -18.74 -4.45
C LEU A 215 -17.83 -18.45 -5.70
N ALA A 216 -18.89 -17.67 -5.51
CA ALA A 216 -19.70 -17.10 -6.57
C ALA A 216 -19.60 -15.56 -6.51
N PRO A 217 -18.47 -14.99 -6.93
CA PRO A 217 -18.28 -13.54 -6.84
C PRO A 217 -19.23 -12.80 -7.77
N SER A 218 -19.73 -11.64 -7.31
CA SER A 218 -20.53 -10.76 -8.14
C SER A 218 -19.68 -10.11 -9.24
N THR A 219 -20.31 -9.71 -10.35
CA THR A 219 -19.62 -8.98 -11.42
C THR A 219 -18.96 -7.70 -10.89
N ALA A 220 -19.61 -6.99 -9.97
CA ALA A 220 -19.05 -5.79 -9.35
C ALA A 220 -17.76 -6.09 -8.57
N SER A 221 -17.73 -7.19 -7.78
CA SER A 221 -16.53 -7.58 -7.03
C SER A 221 -15.41 -8.08 -7.95
N LEU A 222 -15.73 -8.71 -9.09
CA LEU A 222 -14.72 -9.11 -10.08
C LEU A 222 -14.11 -7.90 -10.79
N LEU A 223 -14.92 -6.88 -11.12
CA LEU A 223 -14.43 -5.65 -11.73
C LEU A 223 -13.62 -4.77 -10.76
N ALA A 224 -13.75 -5.03 -9.47
CA ALA A 224 -13.00 -4.34 -8.41
C ALA A 224 -11.62 -4.96 -8.12
N LEU A 225 -11.26 -6.07 -8.79
CA LEU A 225 -9.93 -6.67 -8.72
C LEU A 225 -8.88 -5.83 -9.47
#